data_710782cb89722962f8317bec6a6de2de
#
_entry.id   710782cb89722962f8317bec6a6de2de
#
_cell.length_a   1.000
_cell.length_b   1.000
_cell.length_c   1.000
_cell.angle_alpha   90.00
_cell.angle_beta   90.00
_cell.angle_gamma   90.00
#
_symmetry.space_group_name_H-M   'P 1'
#
loop_
_entity.id
_entity.type
_entity.pdbx_description
1 polymer ?
#
loop_
_entity_poly.entity_id
_entity_poly.type
_entity_poly.pdbx_seq_one_letter_code
_entity_poly.pdbx_strand_id
1 'polypeptide(L)'
;MNATPMPVRQYSPAAVLGVWLAAALPMGILAWIVAPAVAGPDASPSRFAVCLIAALTAGLIWQGVLVLILVAREGNGITRAALLLQPPTDGKGHRGGRLWLWLVPFTVAFAAVVQFFPLDLPSPAAHNFGPFLDSADGRSLLSGNWPLFAVIVTMLTFNTVLGEELLLRGLLLPRMRTAFGRWDWVVNGLLGGLYHLHQPWSIPSSIINHSLFAFASRRWQSTWMGIAIHSAQSVFFLIVMLVLVLS
;
A
#
# COMPACT_ATOMS: atom_id res chain seq x y z
N MET A 1 10.35 9.25 -33.46
CA MET A 1 10.01 10.55 -32.83
C MET A 1 9.93 10.31 -31.32
N ASN A 2 10.94 10.70 -30.55
CA ASN A 2 10.92 10.63 -29.09
C ASN A 2 10.08 11.80 -28.58
N ALA A 3 8.79 11.55 -28.30
CA ALA A 3 7.98 12.53 -27.63
C ALA A 3 8.62 12.84 -26.26
N THR A 4 8.99 14.09 -26.05
CA THR A 4 9.45 14.57 -24.73
C THR A 4 8.35 14.24 -23.74
N PRO A 5 8.64 13.54 -22.61
CA PRO A 5 7.62 13.24 -21.63
C PRO A 5 6.99 14.56 -21.17
N MET A 6 5.66 14.70 -21.30
CA MET A 6 4.97 15.89 -20.77
C MET A 6 5.21 15.99 -19.27
N PRO A 7 5.49 17.22 -18.77
CA PRO A 7 5.77 17.40 -17.37
C PRO A 7 4.55 16.99 -16.53
N VAL A 8 4.77 16.15 -15.54
CA VAL A 8 3.73 15.75 -14.59
C VAL A 8 3.22 16.97 -13.85
N ARG A 9 1.89 17.16 -13.81
CA ARG A 9 1.23 18.25 -13.08
C ARG A 9 1.70 18.27 -11.63
N GLN A 10 2.08 19.43 -11.10
CA GLN A 10 2.48 19.56 -9.71
C GLN A 10 1.28 19.94 -8.82
N TYR A 11 1.25 19.38 -7.61
CA TYR A 11 0.19 19.63 -6.63
C TYR A 11 0.66 20.62 -5.56
N SER A 12 -0.27 21.46 -5.09
CA SER A 12 -0.07 22.26 -3.88
C SER A 12 -0.11 21.37 -2.64
N PRO A 13 0.43 21.79 -1.48
CA PRO A 13 0.31 21.04 -0.23
C PRO A 13 -1.15 20.67 0.12
N ALA A 14 -2.08 21.61 -0.10
CA ALA A 14 -3.50 21.36 0.12
C ALA A 14 -4.07 20.30 -0.82
N ALA A 15 -3.66 20.27 -2.08
CA ALA A 15 -4.07 19.24 -3.03
C ALA A 15 -3.52 17.86 -2.64
N VAL A 16 -2.25 17.78 -2.20
CA VAL A 16 -1.65 16.54 -1.70
C VAL A 16 -2.43 16.00 -0.51
N LEU A 17 -2.72 16.86 0.49
CA LEU A 17 -3.50 16.47 1.67
C LEU A 17 -4.94 16.09 1.30
N GLY A 18 -5.58 16.78 0.36
CA GLY A 18 -6.92 16.46 -0.11
C GLY A 18 -6.99 15.07 -0.76
N VAL A 19 -6.03 14.73 -1.61
CA VAL A 19 -5.94 13.39 -2.22
C VAL A 19 -5.67 12.33 -1.16
N TRP A 20 -4.75 12.60 -0.23
CA TRP A 20 -4.44 11.69 0.87
C TRP A 20 -5.67 11.45 1.76
N LEU A 21 -6.39 12.50 2.16
CA LEU A 21 -7.61 12.38 2.96
C LEU A 21 -8.70 11.59 2.22
N ALA A 22 -8.87 11.82 0.92
CA ALA A 22 -9.83 11.08 0.09
C ALA A 22 -9.53 9.57 0.01
N ALA A 23 -8.28 9.17 0.27
CA ALA A 23 -7.88 7.77 0.36
C ALA A 23 -7.91 7.23 1.80
N ALA A 24 -7.35 7.97 2.76
CA ALA A 24 -7.14 7.51 4.14
C ALA A 24 -8.44 7.47 4.96
N LEU A 25 -9.30 8.50 4.85
CA LEU A 25 -10.55 8.55 5.61
C LEU A 25 -11.51 7.40 5.30
N PRO A 26 -11.77 7.04 4.03
CA PRO A 26 -12.59 5.87 3.74
C PRO A 26 -12.05 4.59 4.37
N MET A 27 -10.74 4.37 4.38
CA MET A 27 -10.15 3.19 5.03
C MET A 27 -10.44 3.15 6.53
N GLY A 28 -10.27 4.28 7.23
CA GLY A 28 -10.62 4.38 8.65
C GLY A 28 -12.11 4.15 8.90
N ILE A 29 -12.99 4.79 8.12
CA ILE A 29 -14.44 4.60 8.22
C ILE A 29 -14.84 3.15 7.96
N LEU A 30 -14.29 2.53 6.93
CA LEU A 30 -14.57 1.13 6.58
C LEU A 30 -14.15 0.18 7.70
N ALA A 31 -12.98 0.40 8.31
CA ALA A 31 -12.47 -0.48 9.36
C ALA A 31 -13.20 -0.31 10.70
N TRP A 32 -13.50 0.94 11.09
CA TRP A 32 -13.97 1.25 12.45
C TRP A 32 -15.48 1.45 12.58
N ILE A 33 -16.16 1.71 11.47
CA ILE A 33 -17.61 1.96 11.46
C ILE A 33 -18.33 0.91 10.63
N VAL A 34 -17.95 0.74 9.35
CA VAL A 34 -18.71 -0.12 8.43
C VAL A 34 -18.53 -1.59 8.75
N ALA A 35 -17.29 -2.06 8.93
CA ALA A 35 -17.03 -3.49 9.20
C ALA A 35 -17.71 -3.96 10.50
N PRO A 36 -17.62 -3.25 11.64
CA PRO A 36 -18.36 -3.60 12.86
C PRO A 36 -19.88 -3.55 12.67
N ALA A 37 -20.42 -2.53 11.99
CA ALA A 37 -21.85 -2.40 11.76
C ALA A 37 -22.42 -3.54 10.92
N VAL A 38 -21.70 -3.97 9.87
CA VAL A 38 -22.09 -5.10 9.00
C VAL A 38 -21.93 -6.44 9.72
N ALA A 39 -20.88 -6.59 10.52
CA ALA A 39 -20.66 -7.80 11.30
C ALA A 39 -21.78 -8.01 12.35
N GLY A 40 -22.20 -6.94 13.01
CA GLY A 40 -23.17 -6.93 14.09
C GLY A 40 -22.52 -7.04 15.48
N PRO A 41 -23.26 -6.67 16.56
CA PRO A 41 -22.72 -6.55 17.92
C PRO A 41 -22.23 -7.90 18.48
N ASP A 42 -22.89 -9.01 18.12
CA ASP A 42 -22.58 -10.35 18.60
C ASP A 42 -21.81 -11.18 17.56
N ALA A 43 -21.06 -10.51 16.68
CA ALA A 43 -20.33 -11.19 15.63
C ALA A 43 -19.25 -12.12 16.19
N SER A 44 -19.19 -13.34 15.67
CA SER A 44 -18.03 -14.21 15.93
C SER A 44 -16.74 -13.59 15.37
N PRO A 45 -15.56 -13.95 15.90
CA PRO A 45 -14.27 -13.47 15.37
C PRO A 45 -14.13 -13.71 13.86
N SER A 46 -14.55 -14.87 13.37
CA SER A 46 -14.53 -15.23 11.95
C SER A 46 -15.42 -14.32 11.10
N ARG A 47 -16.64 -14.03 11.55
CA ARG A 47 -17.56 -13.12 10.85
C ARG A 47 -17.00 -11.71 10.80
N PHE A 48 -16.47 -11.21 11.91
CA PHE A 48 -15.84 -9.90 11.95
C PHE A 48 -14.63 -9.83 11.00
N ALA A 49 -13.76 -10.84 11.01
CA ALA A 49 -12.60 -10.90 10.13
C ALA A 49 -12.99 -10.84 8.64
N VAL A 50 -14.02 -11.59 8.23
CA VAL A 50 -14.53 -11.56 6.84
C VAL A 50 -15.06 -10.17 6.48
N CYS A 51 -15.86 -9.54 7.35
CA CYS A 51 -16.39 -8.19 7.13
C CYS A 51 -15.25 -7.17 7.04
N LEU A 52 -14.23 -7.27 7.89
CA LEU A 52 -13.08 -6.37 7.87
C LEU A 52 -12.24 -6.55 6.59
N ILE A 53 -11.94 -7.79 6.19
CA ILE A 53 -11.22 -8.09 4.93
C ILE A 53 -11.98 -7.51 3.74
N ALA A 54 -13.29 -7.73 3.66
CA ALA A 54 -14.11 -7.20 2.56
C ALA A 54 -14.14 -5.67 2.54
N ALA A 55 -14.30 -5.03 3.70
CA ALA A 55 -14.30 -3.57 3.84
C ALA A 55 -12.95 -2.96 3.43
N LEU A 56 -11.83 -3.52 3.91
CA LEU A 56 -10.49 -3.05 3.54
C LEU A 56 -10.22 -3.27 2.05
N THR A 57 -10.64 -4.41 1.49
CA THR A 57 -10.53 -4.66 0.04
C THR A 57 -11.26 -3.59 -0.76
N ALA A 58 -12.50 -3.24 -0.39
CA ALA A 58 -13.26 -2.18 -1.03
C ALA A 58 -12.54 -0.81 -0.94
N GLY A 59 -11.97 -0.49 0.22
CA GLY A 59 -11.18 0.74 0.41
C GLY A 59 -9.92 0.79 -0.47
N LEU A 60 -9.23 -0.32 -0.63
CA LEU A 60 -8.05 -0.42 -1.51
C LEU A 60 -8.42 -0.32 -3.00
N ILE A 61 -9.53 -0.94 -3.41
CA ILE A 61 -10.07 -0.78 -4.77
C ILE A 61 -10.43 0.69 -5.03
N TRP A 62 -11.07 1.35 -4.05
CA TRP A 62 -11.36 2.80 -4.14
C TRP A 62 -10.12 3.62 -4.41
N GLN A 63 -8.98 3.32 -3.78
CA GLN A 63 -7.73 4.04 -4.04
C GLN A 63 -7.26 3.89 -5.48
N GLY A 64 -7.31 2.67 -6.03
CA GLY A 64 -7.02 2.44 -7.43
C GLY A 64 -7.92 3.26 -8.35
N VAL A 65 -9.23 3.28 -8.07
CA VAL A 65 -10.21 4.09 -8.79
C VAL A 65 -9.90 5.59 -8.67
N LEU A 66 -9.57 6.05 -7.46
CA LEU A 66 -9.18 7.45 -7.22
C LEU A 66 -7.97 7.86 -8.06
N VAL A 67 -6.94 7.01 -8.13
CA VAL A 67 -5.76 7.23 -8.99
C VAL A 67 -6.18 7.40 -10.44
N LEU A 68 -7.01 6.49 -10.97
CA LEU A 68 -7.48 6.54 -12.35
C LEU A 68 -8.27 7.80 -12.64
N ILE A 69 -9.18 8.21 -11.75
CA ILE A 69 -9.96 9.43 -11.87
C ILE A 69 -9.04 10.67 -11.91
N LEU A 70 -8.08 10.75 -11.01
CA LEU A 70 -7.20 11.92 -10.91
C LEU A 70 -6.28 12.03 -12.12
N VAL A 71 -5.68 10.92 -12.57
CA VAL A 71 -4.83 10.91 -13.77
C VAL A 71 -5.63 11.25 -15.03
N ALA A 72 -6.87 10.71 -15.16
CA ALA A 72 -7.75 11.03 -16.29
C ALA A 72 -8.09 12.53 -16.33
N ARG A 73 -8.35 13.16 -15.18
CA ARG A 73 -8.64 14.61 -15.07
C ARG A 73 -7.46 15.52 -15.39
N GLU A 74 -6.24 14.99 -15.40
CA GLU A 74 -5.05 15.77 -15.81
C GLU A 74 -4.95 15.95 -17.34
N GLY A 75 -5.78 15.27 -18.12
CA GLY A 75 -5.84 15.42 -19.57
C GLY A 75 -4.76 14.70 -20.37
N ASN A 76 -3.78 14.10 -19.71
CA ASN A 76 -2.65 13.41 -20.34
C ASN A 76 -2.93 11.91 -20.63
N GLY A 77 -4.13 11.45 -20.33
CA GLY A 77 -4.49 10.04 -20.39
C GLY A 77 -3.82 9.19 -19.30
N ILE A 78 -4.35 7.98 -19.11
CA ILE A 78 -3.79 7.01 -18.17
C ILE A 78 -2.61 6.30 -18.83
N THR A 79 -1.41 6.84 -18.64
CA THR A 79 -0.18 6.29 -19.21
C THR A 79 0.77 5.77 -18.14
N ARG A 80 1.63 4.82 -18.52
CA ARG A 80 2.70 4.35 -17.62
C ARG A 80 3.63 5.49 -17.17
N ALA A 81 3.85 6.47 -18.03
CA ALA A 81 4.68 7.63 -17.73
C ALA A 81 4.05 8.55 -16.67
N ALA A 82 2.72 8.75 -16.70
CA ALA A 82 1.98 9.56 -15.73
C ALA A 82 2.09 9.03 -14.29
N LEU A 83 2.34 7.72 -14.13
CA LEU A 83 2.49 7.02 -12.86
C LEU A 83 3.92 6.52 -12.60
N LEU A 84 4.91 6.97 -13.37
CA LEU A 84 6.31 6.51 -13.30
C LEU A 84 6.45 4.97 -13.28
N LEU A 85 5.53 4.25 -13.96
CA LEU A 85 5.58 2.82 -14.16
C LEU A 85 6.61 2.48 -15.24
N GLN A 86 7.86 2.80 -14.98
CA GLN A 86 9.01 2.62 -15.86
C GLN A 86 10.16 1.93 -15.14
N PRO A 87 11.06 1.24 -15.82
CA PRO A 87 12.26 0.69 -15.21
C PRO A 87 13.04 1.75 -14.43
N PRO A 88 13.73 1.37 -13.34
CA PRO A 88 14.53 2.30 -12.55
C PRO A 88 15.55 3.01 -13.43
N THR A 89 15.74 4.32 -13.15
CA THR A 89 16.70 5.15 -13.87
C THR A 89 17.63 5.86 -12.89
N ASP A 90 18.88 6.07 -13.27
CA ASP A 90 19.81 6.91 -12.50
C ASP A 90 19.98 8.29 -13.15
N GLY A 91 20.65 9.20 -12.43
CA GLY A 91 20.95 10.53 -12.96
C GLY A 91 21.98 10.56 -14.12
N LYS A 92 22.53 9.40 -14.48
CA LYS A 92 23.52 9.23 -15.58
C LYS A 92 22.89 8.66 -16.86
N GLY A 93 21.58 8.44 -16.87
CA GLY A 93 20.86 7.93 -18.04
C GLY A 93 20.79 6.40 -18.13
N HIS A 94 21.37 5.64 -17.21
CA HIS A 94 21.19 4.19 -17.18
C HIS A 94 19.74 3.86 -16.84
N ARG A 95 19.19 2.81 -17.46
CA ARG A 95 17.81 2.39 -17.29
C ARG A 95 17.70 0.87 -17.16
N GLY A 96 17.03 0.41 -16.10
CA GLY A 96 16.87 -1.04 -15.84
C GLY A 96 18.20 -1.74 -15.51
N GLY A 97 18.37 -2.97 -15.99
CA GLY A 97 19.59 -3.75 -15.81
C GLY A 97 20.03 -3.87 -14.36
N ARG A 98 21.29 -3.52 -14.08
CA ARG A 98 21.86 -3.61 -12.71
C ARG A 98 21.18 -2.72 -11.68
N LEU A 99 20.37 -1.72 -12.08
CA LEU A 99 19.65 -0.87 -11.14
C LEU A 99 18.58 -1.66 -10.35
N TRP A 100 18.07 -2.75 -10.90
CA TRP A 100 17.16 -3.65 -10.20
C TRP A 100 17.80 -4.36 -9.00
N LEU A 101 19.12 -4.51 -8.99
CA LEU A 101 19.82 -5.13 -7.85
C LEU A 101 19.68 -4.33 -6.55
N TRP A 102 19.34 -3.03 -6.65
CA TRP A 102 19.04 -2.22 -5.48
C TRP A 102 17.76 -2.66 -4.74
N LEU A 103 16.92 -3.47 -5.37
CA LEU A 103 15.79 -4.09 -4.65
C LEU A 103 16.27 -4.95 -3.48
N VAL A 104 17.39 -5.67 -3.63
CA VAL A 104 17.90 -6.56 -2.59
C VAL A 104 18.18 -5.84 -1.27
N PRO A 105 19.07 -4.82 -1.20
CA PRO A 105 19.35 -4.14 0.06
C PRO A 105 18.11 -3.42 0.62
N PHE A 106 17.20 -2.91 -0.21
CA PHE A 106 15.97 -2.26 0.26
C PHE A 106 14.97 -3.27 0.82
N THR A 107 14.80 -4.43 0.19
CA THR A 107 13.95 -5.50 0.73
C THR A 107 14.52 -6.08 2.02
N VAL A 108 15.85 -6.23 2.10
CA VAL A 108 16.52 -6.67 3.34
C VAL A 108 16.34 -5.62 4.45
N ALA A 109 16.50 -4.32 4.14
CA ALA A 109 16.27 -3.25 5.11
C ALA A 109 14.82 -3.22 5.59
N PHE A 110 13.86 -3.39 4.68
CA PHE A 110 12.44 -3.51 5.02
C PHE A 110 12.17 -4.70 5.93
N ALA A 111 12.65 -5.88 5.59
CA ALA A 111 12.50 -7.07 6.42
C ALA A 111 13.16 -6.91 7.80
N ALA A 112 14.33 -6.26 7.86
CA ALA A 112 15.01 -5.95 9.12
C ALA A 112 14.21 -4.99 10.00
N VAL A 113 13.57 -3.96 9.43
CA VAL A 113 12.68 -3.06 10.18
C VAL A 113 11.52 -3.84 10.77
N VAL A 114 10.84 -4.65 9.98
CA VAL A 114 9.70 -5.45 10.44
C VAL A 114 10.11 -6.44 11.53
N GLN A 115 11.27 -7.07 11.41
CA GLN A 115 11.71 -8.14 12.32
C GLN A 115 12.36 -7.63 13.60
N PHE A 116 13.21 -6.59 13.52
CA PHE A 116 14.07 -6.18 14.62
C PHE A 116 13.68 -4.86 15.25
N PHE A 117 12.79 -4.10 14.63
CA PHE A 117 12.32 -2.81 15.13
C PHE A 117 10.78 -2.77 15.18
N PRO A 118 10.14 -3.68 15.96
CA PRO A 118 8.69 -3.68 16.11
C PRO A 118 8.29 -2.45 16.95
N LEU A 119 8.04 -1.33 16.26
CA LEU A 119 7.58 -0.08 16.89
C LEU A 119 6.05 -0.05 17.02
N ASP A 120 5.39 -1.17 16.77
CA ASP A 120 3.95 -1.23 16.82
C ASP A 120 3.42 -1.13 18.25
N LEU A 121 2.34 -0.39 18.39
CA LEU A 121 1.62 -0.24 19.65
C LEU A 121 0.70 -1.46 19.89
N PRO A 122 0.24 -1.68 21.14
CA PRO A 122 -0.74 -2.71 21.42
C PRO A 122 -2.00 -2.56 20.56
N SER A 123 -2.42 -3.63 19.89
CA SER A 123 -3.60 -3.65 19.03
C SER A 123 -4.81 -4.27 19.75
N PRO A 124 -6.05 -3.80 19.45
CA PRO A 124 -7.26 -4.48 19.89
C PRO A 124 -7.30 -5.92 19.32
N ALA A 125 -7.65 -6.89 20.17
CA ALA A 125 -7.64 -8.32 19.79
C ALA A 125 -8.47 -8.60 18.53
N ALA A 126 -9.65 -7.98 18.40
CA ALA A 126 -10.53 -8.15 17.25
C ALA A 126 -9.92 -7.68 15.90
N HIS A 127 -8.97 -6.74 15.94
CA HIS A 127 -8.32 -6.19 14.75
C HIS A 127 -6.92 -6.77 14.52
N ASN A 128 -6.48 -7.72 15.34
CA ASN A 128 -5.16 -8.33 15.22
C ASN A 128 -5.26 -9.65 14.46
N PHE A 129 -4.97 -9.61 13.17
CA PHE A 129 -5.03 -10.79 12.31
C PHE A 129 -4.02 -11.87 12.66
N GLY A 130 -2.84 -11.55 13.19
CA GLY A 130 -1.83 -12.55 13.53
C GLY A 130 -2.37 -13.61 14.50
N PRO A 131 -2.72 -13.25 15.76
CA PRO A 131 -3.30 -14.19 16.70
C PRO A 131 -4.61 -14.84 16.23
N PHE A 132 -5.41 -14.12 15.42
CA PHE A 132 -6.63 -14.71 14.85
C PHE A 132 -6.30 -15.85 13.90
N LEU A 133 -5.33 -15.69 13.00
CA LEU A 133 -4.92 -16.74 12.05
C LEU A 133 -4.32 -17.96 12.75
N ASP A 134 -3.67 -17.77 13.90
CA ASP A 134 -3.12 -18.84 14.73
C ASP A 134 -4.20 -19.58 15.55
N SER A 135 -5.38 -19.01 15.68
CA SER A 135 -6.50 -19.61 16.41
C SER A 135 -7.17 -20.74 15.64
N ALA A 136 -7.93 -21.60 16.35
CA ALA A 136 -8.76 -22.62 15.72
C ALA A 136 -9.81 -22.03 14.77
N ASP A 137 -10.41 -20.89 15.16
CA ASP A 137 -11.41 -20.19 14.35
C ASP A 137 -10.84 -19.66 13.04
N GLY A 138 -9.64 -19.06 13.08
CA GLY A 138 -8.96 -18.54 11.89
C GLY A 138 -8.56 -19.65 10.92
N ARG A 139 -8.02 -20.76 11.43
CA ARG A 139 -7.68 -21.94 10.60
C ARG A 139 -8.93 -22.56 9.99
N SER A 140 -9.99 -22.77 10.77
CA SER A 140 -11.27 -23.29 10.27
C SER A 140 -11.93 -22.38 9.23
N LEU A 141 -11.79 -21.06 9.38
CA LEU A 141 -12.29 -20.11 8.41
C LEU A 141 -11.58 -20.23 7.06
N LEU A 142 -10.28 -20.47 7.06
CA LEU A 142 -9.45 -20.47 5.84
C LEU A 142 -9.36 -21.84 5.19
N SER A 143 -9.38 -22.95 5.96
CA SER A 143 -9.26 -24.32 5.44
C SER A 143 -10.28 -24.58 4.33
N GLY A 144 -9.82 -24.88 3.12
CA GLY A 144 -10.64 -25.12 1.94
C GLY A 144 -11.43 -23.90 1.41
N ASN A 145 -11.31 -22.73 2.01
CA ASN A 145 -12.08 -21.54 1.65
C ASN A 145 -11.44 -20.75 0.51
N TRP A 146 -11.44 -21.33 -0.70
CA TRP A 146 -10.90 -20.70 -1.91
C TRP A 146 -11.54 -19.35 -2.28
N PRO A 147 -12.87 -19.15 -2.10
CA PRO A 147 -13.46 -17.83 -2.33
C PRO A 147 -12.86 -16.74 -1.43
N LEU A 148 -12.69 -16.99 -0.14
CA LEU A 148 -12.06 -16.04 0.77
C LEU A 148 -10.58 -15.81 0.41
N PHE A 149 -9.87 -16.87 0.03
CA PHE A 149 -8.50 -16.76 -0.48
C PHE A 149 -8.42 -15.83 -1.70
N ALA A 150 -9.35 -15.95 -2.66
CA ALA A 150 -9.40 -15.06 -3.82
C ALA A 150 -9.63 -13.60 -3.42
N VAL A 151 -10.47 -13.32 -2.42
CA VAL A 151 -10.64 -11.97 -1.86
C VAL A 151 -9.34 -11.46 -1.24
N ILE A 152 -8.63 -12.29 -0.47
CA ILE A 152 -7.34 -11.95 0.14
C ILE A 152 -6.29 -11.66 -0.95
N VAL A 153 -6.20 -12.46 -2.00
CA VAL A 153 -5.31 -12.20 -3.15
C VAL A 153 -5.63 -10.86 -3.80
N THR A 154 -6.92 -10.56 -3.98
CA THR A 154 -7.38 -9.27 -4.51
C THR A 154 -6.97 -8.14 -3.59
N MET A 155 -7.20 -8.27 -2.29
CA MET A 155 -6.79 -7.29 -1.28
C MET A 155 -5.28 -7.02 -1.34
N LEU A 156 -4.44 -8.06 -1.32
CA LEU A 156 -2.99 -7.93 -1.39
C LEU A 156 -2.51 -7.29 -2.70
N THR A 157 -3.17 -7.61 -3.82
CA THR A 157 -2.85 -7.01 -5.13
C THR A 157 -3.14 -5.50 -5.13
N PHE A 158 -4.29 -5.09 -4.61
CA PHE A 158 -4.61 -3.66 -4.50
C PHE A 158 -3.77 -2.98 -3.43
N ASN A 159 -3.45 -3.64 -2.32
CA ASN A 159 -2.59 -3.08 -1.29
C ASN A 159 -1.22 -2.69 -1.86
N THR A 160 -0.52 -3.62 -2.47
CA THR A 160 0.89 -3.41 -2.86
C THR A 160 1.11 -2.98 -4.31
N VAL A 161 0.10 -3.06 -5.19
CA VAL A 161 0.29 -2.72 -6.61
C VAL A 161 -0.71 -1.67 -7.08
N LEU A 162 -2.00 -1.99 -7.10
CA LEU A 162 -3.01 -1.21 -7.82
C LEU A 162 -3.64 -0.07 -7.01
N GLY A 163 -3.59 -0.11 -5.68
CA GLY A 163 -4.15 0.91 -4.80
C GLY A 163 -3.04 1.76 -4.19
N GLU A 164 -2.45 1.28 -3.11
CA GLU A 164 -1.59 2.06 -2.23
C GLU A 164 -0.31 2.55 -2.91
N GLU A 165 0.45 1.67 -3.58
CA GLU A 165 1.68 2.09 -4.24
C GLU A 165 1.42 2.96 -5.47
N LEU A 166 0.37 2.70 -6.25
CA LEU A 166 0.01 3.61 -7.34
C LEU A 166 -0.44 4.97 -6.81
N LEU A 167 -1.16 5.02 -5.69
CA LEU A 167 -1.57 6.28 -5.07
C LEU A 167 -0.37 7.06 -4.54
N LEU A 168 0.44 6.44 -3.69
CA LEU A 168 1.50 7.14 -2.97
C LEU A 168 2.73 7.39 -3.85
N ARG A 169 3.22 6.39 -4.57
CA ARG A 169 4.46 6.48 -5.36
C ARG A 169 4.21 6.79 -6.82
N GLY A 170 3.10 6.30 -7.37
CA GLY A 170 2.75 6.56 -8.77
C GLY A 170 2.11 7.93 -8.97
N LEU A 171 1.13 8.29 -8.14
CA LEU A 171 0.41 9.55 -8.29
C LEU A 171 1.04 10.68 -7.46
N LEU A 172 1.07 10.55 -6.12
CA LEU A 172 1.44 11.65 -5.23
C LEU A 172 2.92 12.01 -5.32
N LEU A 173 3.83 11.08 -5.12
CA LEU A 173 5.26 11.36 -5.02
C LEU A 173 5.82 12.19 -6.19
N PRO A 174 5.58 11.87 -7.47
CA PRO A 174 6.06 12.70 -8.57
C PRO A 174 5.41 14.09 -8.65
N ARG A 175 4.23 14.28 -8.03
CA ARG A 175 3.48 15.54 -8.02
C ARG A 175 3.77 16.43 -6.82
N MET A 176 4.58 15.95 -5.86
CA MET A 176 4.89 16.64 -4.61
C MET A 176 6.14 17.53 -4.70
N ARG A 177 6.90 17.44 -5.79
CA ARG A 177 8.23 18.06 -5.88
C ARG A 177 8.22 19.58 -5.71
N THR A 178 7.28 20.28 -6.33
CA THR A 178 7.19 21.73 -6.20
C THR A 178 6.78 22.17 -4.79
N ALA A 179 5.93 21.38 -4.13
CA ALA A 179 5.44 21.68 -2.78
C ALA A 179 6.48 21.41 -1.67
N PHE A 180 7.26 20.33 -1.81
CA PHE A 180 8.12 19.83 -0.71
C PHE A 180 9.60 19.73 -1.11
N GLY A 181 9.97 20.06 -2.34
CA GLY A 181 11.35 20.07 -2.83
C GLY A 181 12.07 18.75 -2.64
N ARG A 182 13.25 18.79 -1.98
CA ARG A 182 14.06 17.60 -1.69
C ARG A 182 13.45 16.65 -0.64
N TRP A 183 12.48 17.13 0.12
CA TRP A 183 11.81 16.41 1.21
C TRP A 183 10.52 15.69 0.76
N ASP A 184 10.22 15.73 -0.54
CA ASP A 184 9.02 15.12 -1.13
C ASP A 184 8.85 13.64 -0.72
N TRP A 185 9.92 12.86 -0.71
CA TRP A 185 9.92 11.45 -0.31
C TRP A 185 9.69 11.25 1.20
N VAL A 186 10.20 12.15 2.04
CA VAL A 186 9.98 12.10 3.50
C VAL A 186 8.52 12.36 3.81
N VAL A 187 7.95 13.43 3.22
CA VAL A 187 6.53 13.75 3.40
C VAL A 187 5.65 12.64 2.83
N ASN A 188 6.01 12.06 1.69
CA ASN A 188 5.28 10.94 1.10
C ASN A 188 5.33 9.69 2.02
N GLY A 189 6.48 9.39 2.61
CA GLY A 189 6.63 8.30 3.58
C GLY A 189 5.82 8.52 4.84
N LEU A 190 5.85 9.76 5.38
CA LEU A 190 5.04 10.14 6.54
C LEU A 190 3.53 9.99 6.24
N LEU A 191 3.06 10.51 5.10
CA LEU A 191 1.67 10.37 4.69
C LEU A 191 1.29 8.90 4.47
N GLY A 192 2.20 8.08 3.91
CA GLY A 192 1.99 6.65 3.74
C GLY A 192 1.87 5.90 5.06
N GLY A 193 2.69 6.24 6.05
CA GLY A 193 2.54 5.67 7.40
C GLY A 193 1.25 6.11 8.09
N LEU A 194 0.95 7.42 8.08
CA LEU A 194 -0.26 8.00 8.67
C LEU A 194 -1.55 7.54 7.95
N TYR A 195 -1.45 7.04 6.73
CA TYR A 195 -2.57 6.45 6.00
C TYR A 195 -3.19 5.26 6.74
N HIS A 196 -2.44 4.55 7.60
CA HIS A 196 -2.88 3.33 8.30
C HIS A 196 -3.90 3.60 9.42
N LEU A 197 -4.90 4.47 9.17
CA LEU A 197 -5.99 4.75 10.11
C LEU A 197 -6.83 3.51 10.46
N HIS A 198 -6.82 2.50 9.59
CA HIS A 198 -7.49 1.21 9.82
C HIS A 198 -6.75 0.30 10.81
N GLN A 199 -5.46 0.56 11.06
CA GLN A 199 -4.63 -0.12 12.05
C GLN A 199 -3.62 0.87 12.68
N PRO A 200 -4.09 1.80 13.50
CA PRO A 200 -3.28 2.92 13.99
C PRO A 200 -2.09 2.50 14.85
N TRP A 201 -2.11 1.31 15.42
CA TRP A 201 -0.97 0.75 16.17
C TRP A 201 0.26 0.48 15.30
N SER A 202 0.08 0.24 14.00
CA SER A 202 1.19 0.01 13.07
C SER A 202 1.76 1.30 12.44
N ILE A 203 1.19 2.48 12.74
CA ILE A 203 1.64 3.76 12.17
C ILE A 203 3.15 4.00 12.40
N PRO A 204 3.74 3.75 13.58
CA PRO A 204 5.16 4.03 13.78
C PRO A 204 6.07 3.22 12.85
N SER A 205 5.86 1.92 12.74
CA SER A 205 6.64 1.06 11.82
C SER A 205 6.32 1.37 10.36
N SER A 206 5.04 1.65 10.05
CA SER A 206 4.61 2.02 8.71
C SER A 206 5.27 3.30 8.20
N ILE A 207 5.48 4.33 9.04
CA ILE A 207 6.18 5.55 8.63
C ILE A 207 7.59 5.23 8.14
N ILE A 208 8.32 4.35 8.83
CA ILE A 208 9.68 3.96 8.43
C ILE A 208 9.63 3.19 7.11
N ASN A 209 8.75 2.19 7.00
CA ASN A 209 8.61 1.35 5.82
C ASN A 209 8.22 2.18 4.58
N HIS A 210 7.21 3.05 4.72
CA HIS A 210 6.76 3.91 3.63
C HIS A 210 7.80 4.96 3.23
N SER A 211 8.63 5.43 4.17
CA SER A 211 9.76 6.31 3.85
C SER A 211 10.82 5.58 3.02
N LEU A 212 11.09 4.30 3.33
CA LEU A 212 12.00 3.46 2.57
C LEU A 212 11.51 3.24 1.13
N PHE A 213 10.20 2.92 0.96
CA PHE A 213 9.59 2.75 -0.36
C PHE A 213 9.59 4.06 -1.17
N ALA A 214 9.24 5.18 -0.52
CA ALA A 214 9.25 6.50 -1.14
C ALA A 214 10.66 6.92 -1.56
N PHE A 215 11.67 6.71 -0.72
CA PHE A 215 13.06 6.99 -1.05
C PHE A 215 13.53 6.17 -2.25
N ALA A 216 13.28 4.86 -2.28
CA ALA A 216 13.65 4.00 -3.39
C ALA A 216 12.98 4.46 -4.71
N SER A 217 11.66 4.67 -4.68
CA SER A 217 10.92 5.14 -5.86
C SER A 217 11.42 6.50 -6.34
N ARG A 218 11.72 7.41 -5.43
CA ARG A 218 12.22 8.76 -5.71
C ARG A 218 13.64 8.73 -6.27
N ARG A 219 14.51 7.90 -5.69
CA ARG A 219 15.93 7.81 -6.07
C ARG A 219 16.12 7.27 -7.48
N TRP A 220 15.30 6.32 -7.88
CA TRP A 220 15.37 5.67 -9.18
C TRP A 220 14.24 6.06 -10.13
N GLN A 221 13.43 7.06 -9.81
CA GLN A 221 12.34 7.58 -10.65
C GLN A 221 11.44 6.47 -11.19
N SER A 222 11.10 5.51 -10.33
CA SER A 222 10.35 4.32 -10.69
C SER A 222 9.42 3.88 -9.56
N THR A 223 8.13 3.86 -9.84
CA THR A 223 7.11 3.32 -8.92
C THR A 223 7.30 1.81 -8.70
N TRP A 224 7.87 1.11 -9.68
CA TRP A 224 8.17 -0.31 -9.55
C TRP A 224 9.14 -0.62 -8.41
N MET A 225 10.00 0.31 -8.02
CA MET A 225 10.90 0.10 -6.87
C MET A 225 10.09 -0.02 -5.57
N GLY A 226 9.15 0.88 -5.31
CA GLY A 226 8.25 0.79 -4.16
C GLY A 226 7.38 -0.46 -4.22
N ILE A 227 6.71 -0.70 -5.35
CA ILE A 227 5.88 -1.89 -5.57
C ILE A 227 6.64 -3.18 -5.25
N ALA A 228 7.84 -3.36 -5.79
CA ALA A 228 8.60 -4.60 -5.63
C ALA A 228 9.05 -4.82 -4.18
N ILE A 229 9.51 -3.75 -3.49
CA ILE A 229 9.93 -3.84 -2.09
C ILE A 229 8.71 -4.15 -1.19
N HIS A 230 7.61 -3.44 -1.37
CA HIS A 230 6.39 -3.66 -0.59
C HIS A 230 5.76 -5.03 -0.88
N SER A 231 5.78 -5.48 -2.14
CA SER A 231 5.24 -6.79 -2.54
C SER A 231 5.96 -7.98 -1.89
N ALA A 232 7.19 -7.81 -1.39
CA ALA A 232 7.88 -8.86 -0.66
C ALA A 232 7.08 -9.31 0.58
N GLN A 233 6.45 -8.38 1.32
CA GLN A 233 5.56 -8.69 2.43
C GLN A 233 4.28 -9.40 1.96
N SER A 234 3.66 -8.93 0.89
CA SER A 234 2.45 -9.55 0.35
C SER A 234 2.68 -10.97 -0.15
N VAL A 235 3.84 -11.24 -0.76
CA VAL A 235 4.23 -12.60 -1.16
C VAL A 235 4.35 -13.51 0.08
N PHE A 236 4.98 -13.02 1.14
CA PHE A 236 5.08 -13.77 2.40
C PHE A 236 3.67 -14.09 2.96
N PHE A 237 2.80 -13.10 3.09
CA PHE A 237 1.43 -13.31 3.56
C PHE A 237 0.65 -14.25 2.64
N LEU A 238 0.81 -14.13 1.33
CA LEU A 238 0.15 -15.00 0.37
C LEU A 238 0.52 -16.46 0.57
N ILE A 239 1.81 -16.74 0.83
CA ILE A 239 2.28 -18.11 1.12
C ILE A 239 1.65 -18.63 2.42
N VAL A 240 1.63 -17.83 3.49
CA VAL A 240 0.98 -18.20 4.76
C VAL A 240 -0.50 -18.50 4.55
N MET A 241 -1.23 -17.65 3.84
CA MET A 241 -2.65 -17.86 3.54
C MET A 241 -2.87 -19.11 2.69
N LEU A 242 -2.02 -19.37 1.71
CA LEU A 242 -2.12 -20.56 0.87
C LEU A 242 -1.93 -21.84 1.70
N VAL A 243 -0.96 -21.86 2.61
CA VAL A 243 -0.74 -23.00 3.51
C VAL A 243 -1.98 -23.23 4.37
N LEU A 244 -2.60 -22.17 4.92
CA LEU A 244 -3.81 -22.29 5.74
C LEU A 244 -5.03 -22.77 4.95
N VAL A 245 -5.13 -22.42 3.66
CA VAL A 245 -6.22 -22.89 2.80
C VAL A 245 -6.04 -24.37 2.41
N LEU A 246 -4.80 -24.83 2.31
CA LEU A 246 -4.48 -26.22 1.96
C LEU A 246 -4.50 -27.17 3.16
N SER A 247 -4.51 -26.64 4.40
CA SER A 247 -4.58 -27.44 5.63
C SER A 247 -6.03 -27.75 6.01
#